data_c4ac5f6f825b35e06bf6deab20c25a38
#
_entry.id   c4ac5f6f825b35e06bf6deab20c25a38
#
_cell.length_a   1.000
_cell.length_b   1.000
_cell.length_c   1.000
_cell.angle_alpha   90.00
_cell.angle_beta   90.00
_cell.angle_gamma   90.00
#
_symmetry.space_group_name_H-M   'P 1'
#
loop_
_entity.id
_entity.type
_entity.pdbx_description
1 polymer ?
#
loop_
_entity_poly.entity_id
_entity_poly.type
_entity_poly.pdbx_seq_one_letter_code
_entity_poly.pdbx_strand_id
1 'polypeptide(L)'
;MAADLTIIAMPKPFVGHIGVIQRNAITSWTKVHPRPEIIIFGTEQGAADCAASLGLVHISEVARNQYGTPLLADIFSQAEKSSASALFAYVNADIILPASFTAGIEIVRKKFSQFLAVGRRTNLDVREPLDFSVDWESPLLKRMRREGQLESHTGIDFFAFPRGTYVDVPPLAIGRVWFDQWCVKYARKRGIPVVDMTPFSPIVHQLHHYDHVAGGKQWVYAGPEADENLVYYGSRPHAYTILSATHELQPDGGLKRKFFRREVLAAREWAWEMFVNKTHPLRKRLGLSKSATLAAGPKERGS
;
A
#
# COMPACT_ATOMS: atom_id res chain seq x y z
N MET A 1 -1.65 27.58 -5.11
CA MET A 1 -1.27 27.23 -3.74
C MET A 1 -0.71 25.81 -3.79
N ALA A 2 0.37 25.50 -3.05
CA ALA A 2 0.86 24.13 -2.91
C ALA A 2 -0.20 23.28 -2.21
N ALA A 3 -0.20 21.96 -2.47
CA ALA A 3 -1.05 21.05 -1.72
C ALA A 3 -0.58 21.01 -0.26
N ASP A 4 -1.52 20.94 0.67
CA ASP A 4 -1.25 20.65 2.08
C ASP A 4 -1.08 19.14 2.29
N LEU A 5 -0.31 18.52 1.40
CA LEU A 5 -0.07 17.09 1.30
C LEU A 5 1.41 16.83 1.00
N THR A 6 2.01 15.91 1.76
CA THR A 6 3.34 15.37 1.47
C THR A 6 3.22 13.90 1.07
N ILE A 7 3.70 13.56 -0.13
CA ILE A 7 3.88 12.17 -0.56
C ILE A 7 5.26 11.70 -0.09
N ILE A 8 5.29 10.53 0.53
CA ILE A 8 6.51 9.91 1.04
C ILE A 8 6.69 8.53 0.43
N ALA A 9 7.91 8.23 0.01
CA ALA A 9 8.24 6.94 -0.58
C ALA A 9 9.66 6.49 -0.25
N MET A 10 9.81 5.17 -0.17
CA MET A 10 11.09 4.48 -0.07
C MET A 10 11.28 3.67 -1.37
N PRO A 11 12.05 4.17 -2.35
CA PRO A 11 12.26 3.47 -3.61
C PRO A 11 13.20 2.28 -3.44
N LYS A 12 13.21 1.42 -4.46
CA LYS A 12 14.23 0.40 -4.72
C LYS A 12 15.38 1.02 -5.51
N PRO A 13 16.53 0.35 -5.70
CA PRO A 13 17.58 0.83 -6.61
C PRO A 13 17.04 1.11 -8.02
N PHE A 14 17.41 2.27 -8.59
CA PHE A 14 16.94 2.71 -9.92
C PHE A 14 17.73 2.04 -11.04
N VAL A 15 17.72 0.71 -11.10
CA VAL A 15 18.45 -0.09 -12.08
C VAL A 15 17.49 -0.78 -13.04
N GLY A 16 17.82 -0.77 -14.33
CA GLY A 16 17.04 -1.45 -15.37
C GLY A 16 15.56 -1.07 -15.37
N HIS A 17 14.69 -2.04 -15.52
CA HIS A 17 13.24 -1.83 -15.53
C HIS A 17 12.69 -1.21 -14.24
N ILE A 18 13.24 -1.57 -13.08
CA ILE A 18 12.85 -0.96 -11.79
C ILE A 18 13.13 0.55 -11.80
N GLY A 19 14.23 0.99 -12.38
CA GLY A 19 14.53 2.41 -12.55
C GLY A 19 13.53 3.13 -13.44
N VAL A 20 13.05 2.51 -14.52
CA VAL A 20 12.03 3.08 -15.42
C VAL A 20 10.70 3.27 -14.68
N ILE A 21 10.18 2.22 -14.06
CA ILE A 21 8.86 2.26 -13.41
C ILE A 21 8.81 3.22 -12.23
N GLN A 22 9.91 3.33 -11.46
CA GLN A 22 9.98 4.27 -10.35
C GLN A 22 10.06 5.72 -10.84
N ARG A 23 10.82 6.01 -11.92
CA ARG A 23 10.82 7.36 -12.53
C ARG A 23 9.44 7.72 -13.07
N ASN A 24 8.76 6.82 -13.75
CA ASN A 24 7.38 7.03 -14.20
C ASN A 24 6.46 7.39 -13.02
N ALA A 25 6.49 6.59 -11.97
CA ALA A 25 5.67 6.78 -10.79
C ALA A 25 5.94 8.14 -10.12
N ILE A 26 7.18 8.41 -9.74
CA ILE A 26 7.56 9.61 -9.01
C ILE A 26 7.33 10.87 -9.88
N THR A 27 7.58 10.79 -11.18
CA THR A 27 7.26 11.91 -12.08
C THR A 27 5.75 12.17 -12.14
N SER A 28 4.91 11.12 -12.18
CA SER A 28 3.46 11.30 -12.16
C SER A 28 2.98 12.06 -10.92
N TRP A 29 3.62 11.85 -9.76
CA TRP A 29 3.26 12.56 -8.52
C TRP A 29 3.53 14.06 -8.59
N THR A 30 4.52 14.47 -9.39
CA THR A 30 4.79 15.91 -9.63
C THR A 30 3.74 16.58 -10.53
N LYS A 31 2.93 15.76 -11.23
CA LYS A 31 1.90 16.25 -12.18
C LYS A 31 0.50 16.34 -11.57
N VAL A 32 0.27 15.78 -10.38
CA VAL A 32 -1.03 15.97 -9.71
C VAL A 32 -1.20 17.41 -9.19
N HIS A 33 -2.43 17.88 -9.13
CA HIS A 33 -2.74 19.24 -8.70
C HIS A 33 -3.77 19.27 -7.56
N PRO A 34 -3.54 20.12 -6.53
CA PRO A 34 -2.35 20.91 -6.27
C PRO A 34 -1.11 20.05 -6.13
N ARG A 35 0.07 20.53 -6.58
CA ARG A 35 1.31 19.77 -6.51
C ARG A 35 1.68 19.50 -5.04
N PRO A 36 1.82 18.24 -4.61
CA PRO A 36 2.25 17.89 -3.26
C PRO A 36 3.74 18.17 -3.06
N GLU A 37 4.15 18.31 -1.82
CA GLU A 37 5.54 18.06 -1.45
C GLU A 37 5.83 16.57 -1.62
N ILE A 38 7.05 16.22 -2.03
CA ILE A 38 7.45 14.82 -2.22
C ILE A 38 8.78 14.60 -1.51
N ILE A 39 8.82 13.60 -0.62
CA ILE A 39 10.03 13.21 0.10
C ILE A 39 10.40 11.79 -0.32
N ILE A 40 11.60 11.66 -0.87
CA ILE A 40 12.20 10.36 -1.23
C ILE A 40 13.19 9.98 -0.14
N PHE A 41 13.03 8.77 0.42
CA PHE A 41 13.86 8.26 1.49
C PHE A 41 14.90 7.25 0.98
N GLY A 42 16.03 7.15 1.70
CA GLY A 42 17.03 6.11 1.58
C GLY A 42 18.21 6.41 0.67
N THR A 43 19.18 5.51 0.70
CA THR A 43 20.47 5.60 -0.02
C THR A 43 20.50 4.70 -1.25
N GLU A 44 19.36 4.18 -1.69
CA GLU A 44 19.26 3.31 -2.85
C GLU A 44 19.82 3.99 -4.09
N GLN A 45 20.58 3.24 -4.89
CA GLN A 45 21.24 3.75 -6.09
C GLN A 45 20.24 4.53 -6.99
N GLY A 46 20.58 5.79 -7.29
CA GLY A 46 19.77 6.68 -8.14
C GLY A 46 18.62 7.40 -7.43
N ALA A 47 18.39 7.18 -6.12
CA ALA A 47 17.34 7.87 -5.36
C ALA A 47 17.63 9.38 -5.26
N ALA A 48 18.86 9.75 -4.88
CA ALA A 48 19.33 11.14 -4.79
C ALA A 48 19.24 11.85 -6.17
N ASP A 49 19.69 11.19 -7.24
CA ASP A 49 19.65 11.74 -8.60
C ASP A 49 18.21 11.97 -9.07
N CYS A 50 17.31 11.02 -8.77
CA CYS A 50 15.88 11.16 -9.09
C CYS A 50 15.27 12.34 -8.34
N ALA A 51 15.54 12.46 -7.05
CA ALA A 51 15.04 13.57 -6.25
C ALA A 51 15.56 14.92 -6.76
N ALA A 52 16.87 15.02 -7.02
CA ALA A 52 17.49 16.24 -7.54
C ALA A 52 16.92 16.63 -8.91
N SER A 53 16.76 15.68 -9.84
CA SER A 53 16.23 15.94 -11.19
C SER A 53 14.80 16.45 -11.22
N LEU A 54 14.00 16.12 -10.21
CA LEU A 54 12.59 16.50 -10.10
C LEU A 54 12.34 17.62 -9.07
N GLY A 55 13.41 18.13 -8.41
CA GLY A 55 13.31 19.16 -7.37
C GLY A 55 12.54 18.68 -6.15
N LEU A 56 12.82 17.45 -5.68
CA LEU A 56 12.17 16.82 -4.53
C LEU A 56 13.07 16.85 -3.30
N VAL A 57 12.47 16.67 -2.13
CA VAL A 57 13.23 16.48 -0.89
C VAL A 57 13.81 15.05 -0.86
N HIS A 58 15.07 14.92 -0.48
CA HIS A 58 15.72 13.63 -0.29
C HIS A 58 16.26 13.50 1.14
N ILE A 59 15.88 12.42 1.81
CA ILE A 59 16.35 12.07 3.15
C ILE A 59 17.07 10.72 3.05
N SER A 60 18.40 10.74 3.10
CA SER A 60 19.23 9.55 2.91
C SER A 60 19.20 8.59 4.11
N GLU A 61 19.24 9.16 5.33
CA GLU A 61 19.33 8.35 6.55
C GLU A 61 17.95 7.85 6.98
N VAL A 62 17.81 6.53 7.03
CA VAL A 62 16.60 5.84 7.50
C VAL A 62 17.01 4.68 8.40
N ALA A 63 16.38 4.57 9.56
CA ALA A 63 16.59 3.44 10.43
C ALA A 63 16.22 2.12 9.74
N ARG A 64 17.07 1.12 9.89
CA ARG A 64 16.94 -0.20 9.27
C ARG A 64 16.99 -1.30 10.33
N ASN A 65 16.34 -2.42 10.04
CA ASN A 65 16.45 -3.60 10.89
C ASN A 65 17.79 -4.34 10.65
N GLN A 66 17.96 -5.45 11.34
CA GLN A 66 19.16 -6.30 11.23
C GLN A 66 19.40 -6.89 9.83
N TYR A 67 18.40 -6.90 8.96
CA TYR A 67 18.48 -7.37 7.58
C TYR A 67 18.73 -6.24 6.58
N GLY A 68 18.87 -5.00 7.06
CA GLY A 68 19.07 -3.82 6.23
C GLY A 68 17.77 -3.26 5.62
N THR A 69 16.60 -3.75 6.02
CA THR A 69 15.31 -3.26 5.52
C THR A 69 14.87 -2.01 6.29
N PRO A 70 14.46 -0.94 5.60
CA PRO A 70 13.97 0.28 6.24
C PRO A 70 12.75 0.06 7.11
N LEU A 71 12.63 0.86 8.17
CA LEU A 71 11.56 0.78 9.15
C LEU A 71 10.50 1.88 8.95
N LEU A 72 9.24 1.48 8.88
CA LEU A 72 8.10 2.39 8.68
C LEU A 72 8.01 3.48 9.75
N ALA A 73 8.29 3.13 11.00
CA ALA A 73 8.26 4.04 12.14
C ALA A 73 9.15 5.26 11.94
N ASP A 74 10.37 5.04 11.46
CA ASP A 74 11.33 6.10 11.24
C ASP A 74 10.94 6.99 10.05
N ILE A 75 10.49 6.39 8.96
CA ILE A 75 10.00 7.14 7.77
C ILE A 75 8.86 8.06 8.15
N PHE A 76 7.85 7.59 8.90
CA PHE A 76 6.72 8.44 9.31
C PHE A 76 7.19 9.56 10.25
N SER A 77 8.03 9.24 11.23
CA SER A 77 8.57 10.23 12.15
C SER A 77 9.39 11.33 11.45
N GLN A 78 10.27 10.93 10.54
CA GLN A 78 11.10 11.88 9.79
C GLN A 78 10.28 12.72 8.82
N ALA A 79 9.29 12.13 8.12
CA ALA A 79 8.39 12.86 7.24
C ALA A 79 7.63 13.97 7.99
N GLU A 80 7.08 13.65 9.16
CA GLU A 80 6.38 14.65 9.98
C GLU A 80 7.28 15.76 10.50
N LYS A 81 8.57 15.47 10.77
CA LYS A 81 9.55 16.48 11.20
C LYS A 81 10.01 17.37 10.04
N SER A 82 10.08 16.81 8.84
CA SER A 82 10.68 17.48 7.67
C SER A 82 9.70 18.27 6.82
N SER A 83 8.41 18.10 7.01
CA SER A 83 7.35 18.80 6.27
C SER A 83 6.42 19.52 7.22
N ALA A 84 5.82 20.62 6.76
CA ALA A 84 4.76 21.34 7.48
C ALA A 84 3.35 20.93 7.06
N SER A 85 3.19 20.03 6.09
CA SER A 85 1.88 19.60 5.56
C SER A 85 1.00 18.99 6.65
N ALA A 86 -0.30 19.25 6.58
CA ALA A 86 -1.28 18.63 7.48
C ALA A 86 -1.62 17.18 7.07
N LEU A 87 -1.31 16.78 5.83
CA LEU A 87 -1.60 15.45 5.29
C LEU A 87 -0.33 14.77 4.78
N PHE A 88 -0.30 13.46 4.93
CA PHE A 88 0.76 12.60 4.40
C PHE A 88 0.16 11.47 3.57
N ALA A 89 0.88 11.04 2.54
CA ALA A 89 0.57 9.84 1.79
C ALA A 89 1.84 9.00 1.59
N TYR A 90 1.93 7.84 2.25
CA TYR A 90 2.92 6.83 1.87
C TYR A 90 2.45 6.17 0.57
N VAL A 91 3.31 6.13 -0.44
CA VAL A 91 3.03 5.53 -1.74
C VAL A 91 4.20 4.65 -2.17
N ASN A 92 3.92 3.43 -2.60
CA ASN A 92 4.96 2.59 -3.18
C ASN A 92 5.52 3.23 -4.45
N ALA A 93 6.86 3.21 -4.61
CA ALA A 93 7.56 3.97 -5.65
C ALA A 93 7.35 3.47 -7.10
N ASP A 94 6.54 2.43 -7.30
CA ASP A 94 6.13 1.86 -8.59
C ASP A 94 4.66 2.17 -8.95
N ILE A 95 3.99 3.03 -8.15
CA ILE A 95 2.58 3.40 -8.33
C ILE A 95 2.46 4.74 -9.06
N ILE A 96 1.86 4.73 -10.24
CA ILE A 96 1.47 5.95 -10.96
C ILE A 96 0.18 6.48 -10.34
N LEU A 97 0.17 7.77 -9.98
CA LEU A 97 -0.98 8.47 -9.42
C LEU A 97 -1.68 9.30 -10.52
N PRO A 98 -3.00 9.16 -10.70
CA PRO A 98 -3.78 10.00 -11.58
C PRO A 98 -4.07 11.38 -10.95
N ALA A 99 -4.47 12.35 -11.77
CA ALA A 99 -4.86 13.70 -11.31
C ALA A 99 -5.99 13.68 -10.28
N SER A 100 -6.85 12.66 -10.29
CA SER A 100 -7.93 12.47 -9.32
C SER A 100 -7.45 12.14 -7.90
N PHE A 101 -6.17 11.79 -7.70
CA PHE A 101 -5.67 11.36 -6.40
C PHE A 101 -5.79 12.43 -5.32
N THR A 102 -5.26 13.60 -5.56
CA THR A 102 -5.32 14.73 -4.60
C THR A 102 -6.75 15.23 -4.42
N ALA A 103 -7.55 15.28 -5.49
CA ALA A 103 -8.96 15.62 -5.41
C ALA A 103 -9.74 14.67 -4.49
N GLY A 104 -9.48 13.37 -4.60
CA GLY A 104 -10.09 12.36 -3.72
C GLY A 104 -9.72 12.55 -2.25
N ILE A 105 -8.44 12.82 -1.95
CA ILE A 105 -7.98 13.10 -0.58
C ILE A 105 -8.67 14.35 -0.03
N GLU A 106 -8.83 15.40 -0.83
CA GLU A 106 -9.51 16.64 -0.41
C GLU A 106 -11.00 16.42 -0.12
N ILE A 107 -11.68 15.57 -0.89
CA ILE A 107 -13.08 15.18 -0.59
C ILE A 107 -13.15 14.47 0.76
N VAL A 108 -12.25 13.52 1.02
CA VAL A 108 -12.21 12.76 2.27
C VAL A 108 -11.91 13.69 3.46
N ARG A 109 -10.91 14.59 3.33
CA ARG A 109 -10.50 15.55 4.36
C ARG A 109 -11.63 16.50 4.77
N LYS A 110 -12.43 16.94 3.81
CA LYS A 110 -13.60 17.79 4.11
C LYS A 110 -14.66 17.08 4.95
N LYS A 111 -14.71 15.76 4.90
CA LYS A 111 -15.69 14.95 5.63
C LYS A 111 -15.19 14.47 6.98
N PHE A 112 -13.89 14.18 7.09
CA PHE A 112 -13.29 13.57 8.28
C PHE A 112 -12.01 14.33 8.68
N SER A 113 -11.93 14.76 9.92
CA SER A 113 -10.71 15.35 10.49
C SER A 113 -9.61 14.32 10.74
N GLN A 114 -10.01 13.05 11.01
CA GLN A 114 -9.13 11.90 11.09
C GLN A 114 -9.63 10.83 10.12
N PHE A 115 -8.76 10.30 9.30
CA PHE A 115 -9.08 9.27 8.31
C PHE A 115 -7.83 8.49 7.88
N LEU A 116 -8.06 7.35 7.27
CA LEU A 116 -7.09 6.65 6.45
C LEU A 116 -7.71 6.43 5.07
N ALA A 117 -7.20 7.09 4.04
CA ALA A 117 -7.58 6.83 2.66
C ALA A 117 -6.62 5.81 2.04
N VAL A 118 -7.17 4.80 1.38
CA VAL A 118 -6.47 3.68 0.75
C VAL A 118 -7.11 3.34 -0.59
N GLY A 119 -6.41 2.60 -1.43
CA GLY A 119 -6.99 2.11 -2.68
C GLY A 119 -6.26 0.88 -3.19
N ARG A 120 -6.98 0.06 -3.96
CA ARG A 120 -6.40 -1.09 -4.65
C ARG A 120 -5.68 -0.63 -5.91
N ARG A 121 -4.55 -1.25 -6.16
CA ARG A 121 -3.82 -1.06 -7.40
C ARG A 121 -4.45 -1.82 -8.57
N THR A 122 -4.32 -1.27 -9.76
CA THR A 122 -4.53 -1.99 -11.02
C THR A 122 -3.17 -2.29 -11.64
N ASN A 123 -2.87 -3.57 -11.82
CA ASN A 123 -1.63 -4.04 -12.43
C ASN A 123 -1.66 -3.79 -13.93
N LEU A 124 -0.61 -3.19 -14.47
CA LEU A 124 -0.42 -2.91 -15.91
C LEU A 124 1.03 -3.13 -16.30
N ASP A 125 1.30 -3.77 -17.43
CA ASP A 125 2.65 -3.95 -17.97
C ASP A 125 3.15 -2.66 -18.65
N VAL A 126 3.81 -1.79 -17.89
CA VAL A 126 4.41 -0.54 -18.38
C VAL A 126 5.92 -0.70 -18.42
N ARG A 127 6.49 -0.85 -19.61
CA ARG A 127 7.92 -1.15 -19.77
C ARG A 127 8.77 0.06 -20.10
N GLU A 128 8.16 1.06 -20.75
CA GLU A 128 8.86 2.21 -21.29
C GLU A 128 8.68 3.45 -20.42
N PRO A 129 9.61 4.40 -20.47
CA PRO A 129 9.42 5.73 -19.91
C PRO A 129 8.16 6.39 -20.48
N LEU A 130 7.36 7.00 -19.60
CA LEU A 130 6.22 7.80 -20.02
C LEU A 130 6.66 9.20 -20.42
N ASP A 131 6.08 9.74 -21.48
CA ASP A 131 6.30 11.12 -21.90
C ASP A 131 5.32 12.06 -21.18
N PHE A 132 5.81 12.77 -20.19
CA PHE A 132 5.04 13.72 -19.38
C PHE A 132 4.94 15.13 -19.99
N SER A 133 5.44 15.34 -21.21
CA SER A 133 5.32 16.61 -21.95
C SER A 133 3.99 16.73 -22.70
N VAL A 134 3.29 15.64 -22.88
CA VAL A 134 1.99 15.52 -23.56
C VAL A 134 0.91 14.98 -22.61
N ASP A 135 -0.30 14.80 -23.11
CA ASP A 135 -1.35 14.07 -22.35
C ASP A 135 -0.95 12.59 -22.16
N TRP A 136 -0.26 12.32 -21.09
CA TRP A 136 0.21 10.99 -20.71
C TRP A 136 -0.88 10.18 -19.97
N GLU A 137 -1.77 10.87 -19.23
CA GLU A 137 -2.72 10.24 -18.32
C GLU A 137 -3.88 9.57 -19.07
N SER A 138 -4.51 10.28 -20.00
CA SER A 138 -5.69 9.76 -20.71
C SER A 138 -5.41 8.46 -21.49
N PRO A 139 -4.29 8.34 -22.26
CA PRO A 139 -3.93 7.07 -22.90
C PRO A 139 -3.63 5.96 -21.91
N LEU A 140 -2.91 6.27 -20.81
CA LEU A 140 -2.57 5.30 -19.79
C LEU A 140 -3.83 4.74 -19.10
N LEU A 141 -4.76 5.62 -18.69
CA LEU A 141 -6.01 5.20 -18.06
C LEU A 141 -6.93 4.43 -19.03
N LYS A 142 -6.94 4.77 -20.32
CA LYS A 142 -7.64 3.97 -21.35
C LYS A 142 -7.03 2.57 -21.46
N ARG A 143 -5.70 2.49 -21.50
CA ARG A 143 -4.98 1.21 -21.53
C ARG A 143 -5.22 0.41 -20.25
N MET A 144 -5.15 1.03 -19.09
CA MET A 144 -5.45 0.40 -17.81
C MET A 144 -6.87 -0.21 -17.77
N ARG A 145 -7.88 0.51 -18.30
CA ARG A 145 -9.26 -0.02 -18.36
C ARG A 145 -9.40 -1.22 -19.29
N ARG A 146 -8.61 -1.31 -20.35
CA ARG A 146 -8.65 -2.39 -21.34
C ARG A 146 -7.84 -3.61 -20.93
N GLU A 147 -6.65 -3.42 -20.38
CA GLU A 147 -5.63 -4.44 -20.16
C GLU A 147 -5.29 -4.66 -18.68
N GLY A 148 -5.65 -3.70 -17.83
CA GLY A 148 -5.27 -3.72 -16.42
C GLY A 148 -6.03 -4.80 -15.63
N GLN A 149 -5.34 -5.37 -14.66
CA GLN A 149 -5.91 -6.36 -13.74
C GLN A 149 -5.99 -5.75 -12.34
N LEU A 150 -7.22 -5.52 -11.87
CA LEU A 150 -7.42 -5.05 -10.50
C LEU A 150 -6.92 -6.12 -9.53
N GLU A 151 -5.97 -5.73 -8.65
CA GLU A 151 -5.39 -6.64 -7.67
C GLU A 151 -6.43 -7.15 -6.67
N SER A 152 -6.11 -8.21 -5.95
CA SER A 152 -6.95 -8.74 -4.88
C SER A 152 -7.18 -7.70 -3.77
N HIS A 153 -8.02 -8.02 -2.81
CA HIS A 153 -8.34 -7.13 -1.68
C HIS A 153 -7.14 -6.79 -0.77
N THR A 154 -6.01 -7.46 -0.96
CA THR A 154 -4.77 -7.22 -0.20
C THR A 154 -3.82 -6.23 -0.89
N GLY A 155 -4.02 -5.91 -2.16
CA GLY A 155 -3.14 -5.02 -2.93
C GLY A 155 -3.38 -3.54 -2.63
N ILE A 156 -2.98 -3.09 -1.46
CA ILE A 156 -3.04 -1.69 -1.02
C ILE A 156 -1.63 -1.11 -1.11
N ASP A 157 -1.44 -0.07 -1.93
CA ASP A 157 -0.12 0.48 -2.23
C ASP A 157 0.00 1.97 -1.94
N PHE A 158 -1.02 2.58 -1.33
CA PHE A 158 -0.93 3.90 -0.72
C PHE A 158 -1.76 4.00 0.57
N PHE A 159 -1.30 4.87 1.45
CA PHE A 159 -1.91 5.18 2.74
C PHE A 159 -1.87 6.69 2.92
N ALA A 160 -3.01 7.38 2.77
CA ALA A 160 -3.09 8.82 2.98
C ALA A 160 -3.84 9.13 4.29
N PHE A 161 -3.25 9.99 5.12
CA PHE A 161 -3.71 10.24 6.49
C PHE A 161 -3.31 11.63 6.98
N PRO A 162 -4.04 12.23 7.94
CA PRO A 162 -3.65 13.45 8.62
C PRO A 162 -2.41 13.27 9.51
N ARG A 163 -1.64 14.35 9.66
CA ARG A 163 -0.53 14.44 10.62
C ARG A 163 -0.94 13.92 11.99
N GLY A 164 -0.04 13.20 12.67
CA GLY A 164 -0.30 12.63 13.99
C GLY A 164 -1.27 11.45 14.01
N THR A 165 -1.68 10.92 12.85
CA THR A 165 -2.53 9.71 12.79
C THR A 165 -1.80 8.50 13.34
N TYR A 166 -0.54 8.31 12.95
CA TYR A 166 0.26 7.16 13.36
C TYR A 166 1.24 7.55 14.46
N VAL A 167 0.91 7.22 15.70
CA VAL A 167 1.77 7.33 16.87
C VAL A 167 2.18 5.93 17.35
N ASP A 168 3.36 5.80 17.95
CA ASP A 168 3.89 4.53 18.45
C ASP A 168 3.89 3.41 17.41
N VAL A 169 4.33 3.73 16.19
CA VAL A 169 4.48 2.76 15.11
C VAL A 169 5.56 1.75 15.48
N PRO A 170 5.28 0.44 15.49
CA PRO A 170 6.31 -0.55 15.77
C PRO A 170 7.32 -0.61 14.62
N PRO A 171 8.49 -1.23 14.83
CA PRO A 171 9.55 -1.28 13.82
C PRO A 171 9.21 -2.26 12.68
N LEU A 172 8.16 -1.97 11.92
CA LEU A 172 7.70 -2.74 10.77
C LEU A 172 8.67 -2.58 9.61
N ALA A 173 9.12 -3.71 9.06
CA ALA A 173 9.94 -3.76 7.85
C ALA A 173 9.08 -3.47 6.62
N ILE A 174 9.41 -2.40 5.85
CA ILE A 174 8.68 -2.04 4.63
C ILE A 174 8.92 -3.05 3.52
N GLY A 175 7.92 -3.20 2.63
CA GLY A 175 8.01 -4.13 1.50
C GLY A 175 8.00 -5.60 1.93
N ARG A 176 7.65 -5.89 3.16
CA ARG A 176 7.32 -7.23 3.67
C ARG A 176 5.84 -7.28 4.01
N VAL A 177 5.22 -8.46 3.95
CA VAL A 177 3.81 -8.60 4.32
C VAL A 177 3.54 -8.11 5.76
N TRP A 178 2.31 -7.77 6.04
CA TRP A 178 1.74 -7.32 7.32
C TRP A 178 1.96 -5.86 7.69
N PHE A 179 2.88 -5.09 7.07
CA PHE A 179 3.00 -3.67 7.39
C PHE A 179 1.80 -2.85 6.88
N ASP A 180 1.34 -3.13 5.68
CA ASP A 180 0.15 -2.54 5.05
C ASP A 180 -1.13 -2.90 5.79
N GLN A 181 -1.31 -4.19 6.12
CA GLN A 181 -2.43 -4.64 6.93
C GLN A 181 -2.41 -4.02 8.34
N TRP A 182 -1.20 -3.82 8.90
CA TRP A 182 -1.06 -3.16 10.19
C TRP A 182 -1.57 -1.70 10.14
N CYS A 183 -1.25 -0.95 9.12
CA CYS A 183 -1.73 0.42 8.94
C CYS A 183 -3.27 0.49 8.95
N VAL A 184 -3.93 -0.40 8.22
CA VAL A 184 -5.40 -0.48 8.20
C VAL A 184 -5.96 -0.93 9.55
N LYS A 185 -5.34 -1.93 10.19
CA LYS A 185 -5.74 -2.41 11.53
C LYS A 185 -5.63 -1.31 12.56
N TYR A 186 -4.52 -0.57 12.56
CA TYR A 186 -4.28 0.53 13.47
C TYR A 186 -5.40 1.57 13.42
N ALA A 187 -5.74 2.04 12.22
CA ALA A 187 -6.83 2.98 12.00
C ALA A 187 -8.17 2.41 12.48
N ARG A 188 -8.50 1.19 12.09
CA ARG A 188 -9.76 0.53 12.45
C ARG A 188 -9.92 0.33 13.97
N LYS A 189 -8.85 -0.04 14.67
CA LYS A 189 -8.87 -0.25 16.13
C LYS A 189 -9.06 1.05 16.92
N ARG A 190 -8.68 2.19 16.33
CA ARG A 190 -8.86 3.52 16.91
C ARG A 190 -10.15 4.23 16.47
N GLY A 191 -11.04 3.53 15.75
CA GLY A 191 -12.28 4.12 15.25
C GLY A 191 -12.08 5.14 14.13
N ILE A 192 -10.86 5.24 13.57
CA ILE A 192 -10.55 6.13 12.46
C ILE A 192 -11.24 5.60 11.19
N PRO A 193 -12.02 6.41 10.47
CA PRO A 193 -12.62 6.02 9.21
C PRO A 193 -11.57 5.58 8.20
N VAL A 194 -11.75 4.40 7.60
CA VAL A 194 -10.95 3.92 6.47
C VAL A 194 -11.77 4.09 5.21
N VAL A 195 -11.26 4.84 4.25
CA VAL A 195 -11.94 5.21 3.00
C VAL A 195 -11.27 4.52 1.82
N ASP A 196 -12.01 3.67 1.14
CA ASP A 196 -11.59 3.05 -0.12
C ASP A 196 -11.78 4.04 -1.27
N MET A 197 -10.68 4.51 -1.86
CA MET A 197 -10.67 5.44 -2.98
C MET A 197 -10.58 4.75 -4.35
N THR A 198 -10.55 3.42 -4.38
CA THR A 198 -10.37 2.65 -5.63
C THR A 198 -11.31 3.07 -6.77
N PRO A 199 -12.62 3.29 -6.54
CA PRO A 199 -13.53 3.68 -7.62
C PRO A 199 -13.32 5.11 -8.13
N PHE A 200 -12.85 6.02 -7.28
CA PHE A 200 -12.66 7.43 -7.61
C PHE A 200 -11.29 7.71 -8.24
N SER A 201 -10.24 7.13 -7.68
CA SER A 201 -8.86 7.38 -8.10
C SER A 201 -8.14 6.06 -8.37
N PRO A 202 -8.30 5.50 -9.58
CA PRO A 202 -7.65 4.26 -9.96
C PRO A 202 -6.15 4.45 -10.13
N ILE A 203 -5.37 3.83 -9.27
CA ILE A 203 -3.91 3.86 -9.31
C ILE A 203 -3.35 2.72 -10.18
N VAL A 204 -2.22 2.96 -10.84
CA VAL A 204 -1.58 1.98 -11.71
C VAL A 204 -0.29 1.47 -11.07
N HIS A 205 -0.24 0.17 -10.81
CA HIS A 205 0.98 -0.53 -10.45
C HIS A 205 1.65 -1.08 -11.70
N GLN A 206 2.90 -0.69 -11.92
CA GLN A 206 3.68 -1.14 -13.06
C GLN A 206 4.29 -2.50 -12.75
N LEU A 207 3.95 -3.53 -13.55
CA LEU A 207 4.36 -4.90 -13.29
C LEU A 207 5.89 -5.06 -13.30
N HIS A 208 6.40 -5.75 -12.31
CA HIS A 208 7.81 -6.13 -12.20
C HIS A 208 7.99 -7.45 -11.47
N HIS A 209 9.18 -8.04 -11.57
CA HIS A 209 9.58 -9.22 -10.83
C HIS A 209 10.16 -8.86 -9.45
N TYR A 210 10.32 -9.86 -8.58
CA TYR A 210 10.86 -9.71 -7.22
C TYR A 210 12.38 -9.95 -7.14
N ASP A 211 13.08 -9.86 -8.27
CA ASP A 211 14.53 -10.17 -8.39
C ASP A 211 15.43 -9.23 -7.57
N HIS A 212 14.89 -8.09 -7.17
CA HIS A 212 15.57 -7.11 -6.32
C HIS A 212 15.62 -7.49 -4.83
N VAL A 213 14.91 -8.54 -4.42
CA VAL A 213 14.90 -9.04 -3.03
C VAL A 213 15.71 -10.33 -2.97
N ALA A 214 16.73 -10.37 -2.11
CA ALA A 214 17.45 -11.61 -1.83
C ALA A 214 16.46 -12.66 -1.31
N GLY A 215 16.36 -13.83 -1.95
CA GLY A 215 15.32 -14.83 -1.68
C GLY A 215 13.99 -14.63 -2.42
N GLY A 216 13.88 -13.57 -3.25
CA GLY A 216 12.74 -13.34 -4.15
C GLY A 216 11.40 -13.21 -3.45
N LYS A 217 10.33 -13.57 -4.15
CA LYS A 217 8.95 -13.48 -3.66
C LYS A 217 8.75 -14.24 -2.33
N GLN A 218 9.38 -15.41 -2.17
CA GLN A 218 9.25 -16.21 -0.96
C GLN A 218 9.75 -15.46 0.29
N TRP A 219 10.86 -14.73 0.19
CA TRP A 219 11.39 -13.93 1.31
C TRP A 219 10.45 -12.79 1.73
N VAL A 220 9.81 -12.15 0.76
CA VAL A 220 8.83 -11.08 1.01
C VAL A 220 7.62 -11.58 1.80
N TYR A 221 7.14 -12.79 1.50
CA TYR A 221 5.88 -13.32 2.04
C TYR A 221 6.04 -14.28 3.22
N ALA A 222 7.19 -14.93 3.37
CA ALA A 222 7.43 -15.99 4.36
C ALA A 222 8.86 -15.98 4.93
N GLY A 223 9.59 -14.88 4.78
CA GLY A 223 10.92 -14.69 5.39
C GLY A 223 10.82 -14.24 6.85
N PRO A 224 11.95 -14.19 7.58
CA PRO A 224 11.99 -13.83 8.99
C PRO A 224 11.42 -12.43 9.27
N GLU A 225 11.61 -11.47 8.36
CA GLU A 225 11.05 -10.13 8.49
C GLU A 225 9.51 -10.10 8.36
N ALA A 226 8.94 -11.01 7.56
CA ALA A 226 7.50 -11.19 7.47
C ALA A 226 6.93 -11.77 8.78
N ASP A 227 7.66 -12.67 9.42
CA ASP A 227 7.29 -13.22 10.73
C ASP A 227 7.44 -12.16 11.84
N GLU A 228 8.47 -11.32 11.81
CA GLU A 228 8.62 -10.18 12.73
C GLU A 228 7.45 -9.19 12.56
N ASN A 229 7.12 -8.80 11.33
CA ASN A 229 5.96 -7.94 11.06
C ASN A 229 4.65 -8.58 11.56
N LEU A 230 4.51 -9.90 11.44
CA LEU A 230 3.34 -10.63 11.93
C LEU A 230 3.22 -10.56 13.46
N VAL A 231 4.34 -10.58 14.20
CA VAL A 231 4.34 -10.39 15.66
C VAL A 231 3.73 -9.03 16.02
N TYR A 232 4.15 -7.96 15.34
CA TYR A 232 3.58 -6.62 15.55
C TYR A 232 2.14 -6.50 15.06
N TYR A 233 1.81 -7.18 13.98
CA TYR A 233 0.45 -7.27 13.50
C TYR A 233 -0.47 -8.00 14.50
N GLY A 234 0.01 -9.06 15.15
CA GLY A 234 -0.66 -9.82 16.20
C GLY A 234 -1.23 -11.15 15.72
N SER A 235 -2.39 -11.23 15.08
CA SER A 235 -2.97 -12.52 14.70
C SER A 235 -3.35 -12.59 13.23
N ARG A 236 -3.08 -13.74 12.60
CA ARG A 236 -3.39 -14.03 11.19
C ARG A 236 -4.88 -14.08 10.83
N PRO A 237 -5.82 -14.48 11.73
CA PRO A 237 -7.18 -14.87 11.30
C PRO A 237 -7.98 -13.76 10.63
N HIS A 238 -7.62 -12.50 10.84
CA HIS A 238 -8.40 -11.36 10.33
C HIS A 238 -7.47 -10.31 9.72
N ALA A 239 -6.92 -10.62 8.53
CA ALA A 239 -6.14 -9.64 7.80
C ALA A 239 -7.00 -8.39 7.48
N TYR A 240 -6.55 -7.25 7.98
CA TYR A 240 -7.16 -5.97 7.69
C TYR A 240 -6.73 -5.53 6.30
N THR A 241 -7.67 -5.49 5.38
CA THR A 241 -7.46 -5.19 3.96
C THR A 241 -8.41 -4.08 3.51
N ILE A 242 -8.51 -3.82 2.21
CA ILE A 242 -9.49 -2.89 1.65
C ILE A 242 -10.95 -3.26 2.03
N LEU A 243 -11.22 -4.55 2.28
CA LEU A 243 -12.52 -5.02 2.77
C LEU A 243 -12.86 -4.48 4.16
N SER A 244 -11.86 -3.97 4.88
CA SER A 244 -12.01 -3.34 6.19
C SER A 244 -12.35 -1.84 6.09
N ALA A 245 -12.44 -1.27 4.89
CA ALA A 245 -12.86 0.11 4.69
C ALA A 245 -14.27 0.34 5.23
N THR A 246 -14.46 1.47 5.92
CA THR A 246 -15.75 1.91 6.47
C THR A 246 -16.58 2.68 5.46
N HIS A 247 -15.89 3.32 4.52
CA HIS A 247 -16.50 4.14 3.47
C HIS A 247 -15.84 3.81 2.12
N GLU A 248 -16.53 4.17 1.05
CA GLU A 248 -16.05 4.08 -0.32
C GLU A 248 -16.33 5.40 -1.02
N LEU A 249 -15.29 5.99 -1.61
CA LEU A 249 -15.41 7.19 -2.42
C LEU A 249 -15.88 6.80 -3.83
N GLN A 250 -17.07 7.25 -4.19
CA GLN A 250 -17.69 6.94 -5.47
C GLN A 250 -17.12 7.82 -6.60
N PRO A 251 -17.24 7.42 -7.87
CA PRO A 251 -16.76 8.22 -9.01
C PRO A 251 -17.34 9.63 -9.11
N ASP A 252 -18.53 9.87 -8.57
CA ASP A 252 -19.20 11.18 -8.50
C ASP A 252 -18.73 12.05 -7.31
N GLY A 253 -17.79 11.55 -6.49
CA GLY A 253 -17.31 12.22 -5.28
C GLY A 253 -18.16 11.95 -4.03
N GLY A 254 -19.24 11.19 -4.15
CA GLY A 254 -20.06 10.77 -3.02
C GLY A 254 -19.34 9.78 -2.10
N LEU A 255 -19.52 9.91 -0.78
CA LEU A 255 -18.99 8.97 0.21
C LEU A 255 -20.09 7.99 0.64
N LYS A 256 -19.96 6.75 0.21
CA LYS A 256 -20.87 5.66 0.57
C LYS A 256 -20.34 4.90 1.78
N ARG A 257 -21.14 4.81 2.83
CA ARG A 257 -20.81 3.97 3.99
C ARG A 257 -20.88 2.49 3.62
N LYS A 258 -19.84 1.73 3.99
CA LYS A 258 -19.82 0.26 3.80
C LYS A 258 -20.36 -0.40 5.04
N PHE A 259 -21.55 -1.00 4.94
CA PHE A 259 -22.18 -1.71 6.05
C PHE A 259 -21.83 -3.21 5.99
N PHE A 260 -21.45 -3.78 7.13
CA PHE A 260 -21.54 -5.19 7.51
C PHE A 260 -20.69 -6.27 6.82
N ARG A 261 -19.91 -5.99 5.76
CA ARG A 261 -19.22 -7.11 5.10
C ARG A 261 -18.12 -7.75 5.97
N ARG A 262 -17.46 -6.95 6.80
CA ARG A 262 -16.32 -7.43 7.60
C ARG A 262 -16.75 -8.11 8.88
N GLU A 263 -17.73 -7.54 9.61
CA GLU A 263 -18.24 -8.12 10.85
C GLU A 263 -18.86 -9.50 10.58
N VAL A 264 -19.52 -9.66 9.44
CA VAL A 264 -20.07 -10.97 9.00
C VAL A 264 -18.96 -11.93 8.60
N LEU A 265 -17.94 -11.48 7.88
CA LEU A 265 -16.79 -12.32 7.50
C LEU A 265 -15.97 -12.68 8.72
N ALA A 266 -15.71 -11.73 9.61
CA ALA A 266 -15.02 -11.96 10.89
C ALA A 266 -15.79 -12.93 11.79
N ALA A 267 -17.11 -12.79 11.89
CA ALA A 267 -17.94 -13.72 12.63
C ALA A 267 -17.94 -15.14 12.03
N ARG A 268 -17.97 -15.24 10.70
CA ARG A 268 -17.87 -16.56 10.00
C ARG A 268 -16.50 -17.20 10.19
N GLU A 269 -15.44 -16.44 10.07
CA GLU A 269 -14.07 -16.93 10.27
C GLU A 269 -13.85 -17.33 11.73
N TRP A 270 -14.30 -16.50 12.68
CA TRP A 270 -14.27 -16.85 14.12
C TRP A 270 -15.07 -18.12 14.41
N ALA A 271 -16.29 -18.24 13.87
CA ALA A 271 -17.11 -19.44 14.01
C ALA A 271 -16.41 -20.67 13.40
N TRP A 272 -15.78 -20.52 12.23
CA TRP A 272 -15.02 -21.56 11.57
C TRP A 272 -13.79 -21.99 12.39
N GLU A 273 -13.03 -21.05 12.93
CA GLU A 273 -11.87 -21.35 13.80
C GLU A 273 -12.30 -22.05 15.10
N MET A 274 -13.36 -21.56 15.74
CA MET A 274 -13.93 -22.23 16.90
C MET A 274 -14.34 -23.66 16.58
N PHE A 275 -14.96 -23.87 15.41
CA PHE A 275 -15.33 -25.18 14.93
C PHE A 275 -14.10 -26.07 14.69
N VAL A 276 -13.11 -25.55 13.97
CA VAL A 276 -11.86 -26.29 13.68
C VAL A 276 -11.11 -26.61 14.98
N ASN A 277 -10.96 -25.64 15.89
CA ASN A 277 -10.25 -25.85 17.16
C ASN A 277 -10.98 -26.84 18.08
N LYS A 278 -12.31 -26.76 18.17
CA LYS A 278 -13.10 -27.74 18.94
C LYS A 278 -13.10 -29.14 18.34
N THR A 279 -13.01 -29.25 17.02
CA THR A 279 -13.03 -30.53 16.32
C THR A 279 -11.62 -31.10 16.07
N HIS A 280 -10.56 -30.31 16.28
CA HIS A 280 -9.17 -30.73 16.04
C HIS A 280 -8.79 -32.02 16.79
N PRO A 281 -9.12 -32.22 18.10
CA PRO A 281 -8.81 -33.46 18.80
C PRO A 281 -9.52 -34.69 18.20
N LEU A 282 -10.78 -34.51 17.79
CA LEU A 282 -11.58 -35.56 17.14
C LEU A 282 -11.04 -35.89 15.74
N ARG A 283 -10.71 -34.87 14.94
CA ARG A 283 -10.14 -35.03 13.60
C ARG A 283 -8.78 -35.70 13.63
N LYS A 284 -7.94 -35.39 14.63
CA LYS A 284 -6.66 -36.07 14.87
C LYS A 284 -6.86 -37.54 15.22
N ARG A 285 -7.85 -37.86 16.05
CA ARG A 285 -8.20 -39.29 16.40
C ARG A 285 -8.75 -40.06 15.21
N LEU A 286 -9.42 -39.40 14.27
CA LEU A 286 -10.04 -40.03 13.09
C LEU A 286 -9.12 -40.01 11.86
N GLY A 287 -7.85 -39.60 11.97
CA GLY A 287 -6.91 -39.53 10.85
C GLY A 287 -7.26 -38.47 9.77
N LEU A 288 -8.20 -37.59 10.07
CA LEU A 288 -8.71 -36.56 9.13
C LEU A 288 -7.93 -35.23 9.18
N SER A 289 -6.86 -35.17 9.95
CA SER A 289 -5.99 -33.99 10.00
C SER A 289 -4.95 -34.04 8.89
N LYS A 290 -5.31 -33.66 7.67
CA LYS A 290 -4.31 -33.12 6.77
C LYS A 290 -3.96 -31.74 7.33
N SER A 291 -2.66 -31.47 7.56
CA SER A 291 -2.15 -30.15 7.87
C SER A 291 -2.75 -29.18 6.86
N ALA A 292 -3.48 -28.18 7.35
CA ALA A 292 -3.97 -27.08 6.52
C ALA A 292 -2.76 -26.23 6.16
N THR A 293 -1.98 -26.70 5.22
CA THR A 293 -1.15 -25.84 4.40
C THR A 293 -2.14 -24.94 3.68
N LEU A 294 -2.17 -23.68 4.05
CA LEU A 294 -2.96 -22.65 3.38
C LEU A 294 -2.77 -22.81 1.88
N ALA A 295 -3.88 -23.08 1.21
CA ALA A 295 -3.92 -23.26 -0.21
C ALA A 295 -3.27 -22.05 -0.89
N ALA A 296 -2.16 -22.31 -1.55
CA ALA A 296 -1.66 -21.46 -2.60
C ALA A 296 -2.81 -21.08 -3.52
N GLY A 297 -2.82 -19.82 -3.95
CA GLY A 297 -3.79 -19.31 -4.93
C GLY A 297 -3.92 -20.18 -6.16
N PRO A 298 -4.89 -19.92 -7.02
CA PRO A 298 -5.32 -20.83 -8.07
C PRO A 298 -4.15 -21.27 -8.93
N LYS A 299 -3.99 -22.60 -9.06
CA LYS A 299 -3.05 -23.22 -9.99
C LYS A 299 -3.37 -22.71 -11.39
N GLU A 300 -2.40 -22.10 -12.04
CA GLU A 300 -2.41 -21.91 -13.48
C GLU A 300 -2.70 -23.26 -14.15
N ARG A 301 -3.80 -23.31 -14.87
CA ARG A 301 -4.02 -24.40 -15.82
C ARG A 301 -3.17 -24.07 -17.04
N GLY A 302 -2.09 -24.81 -17.22
CA GLY A 302 -1.39 -24.85 -18.47
C GLY A 302 -2.26 -25.51 -19.54
N SER A 303 -2.31 -24.89 -20.67
CA SER A 303 -2.27 -25.44 -22.03
C SER A 303 -2.07 -24.30 -23.00
#